data_361d005e5e3820f2ec4ea7b175a9181a
#
_entry.id   361d005e5e3820f2ec4ea7b175a9181a
#
_cell.length_a   1.000
_cell.length_b   1.000
_cell.length_c   1.000
_cell.angle_alpha   90.00
_cell.angle_beta   90.00
_cell.angle_gamma   90.00
#
_symmetry.space_group_name_H-M   'P 1'
#
loop_
_entity.id
_entity.type
_entity.pdbx_description
1 polymer ?
#
loop_
_entity_poly.entity_id
_entity_poly.type
_entity_poly.pdbx_seq_one_letter_code
_entity_poly.pdbx_strand_id
1 'polypeptide(L)'
;MGMRCYRKILCISYKDRVTNEEVRAKIQQAIGPHEDLLTMVERRKLQWCGHVSRSSGLAKTILQGTVNGGRSQGGQRKRWEAKVRKWTSLEFGKSQRAVENRGKWRKLVAKSSVVPQQPSRLRD
;
A
#
# COMPACT_ATOMS: atom_id res chain seq x y z
N MET A 1 -2.84 3.97 13.92
CA MET A 1 -2.18 5.29 14.00
C MET A 1 -3.01 6.43 13.41
N GLY A 2 -3.57 6.27 12.23
CA GLY A 2 -4.35 7.32 11.57
C GLY A 2 -5.51 7.87 12.41
N MET A 3 -6.21 7.00 13.13
CA MET A 3 -7.37 7.39 13.95
C MET A 3 -6.99 8.30 15.13
N ARG A 4 -5.82 8.11 15.72
CA ARG A 4 -5.33 8.98 16.80
C ARG A 4 -5.09 10.41 16.31
N CYS A 5 -4.55 10.57 15.10
CA CYS A 5 -4.35 11.87 14.46
C CYS A 5 -5.70 12.55 14.16
N TYR A 6 -6.64 11.82 13.59
CA TYR A 6 -7.98 12.34 13.30
C TYR A 6 -8.72 12.80 14.56
N ARG A 7 -8.64 12.02 15.64
CA ARG A 7 -9.22 12.40 16.92
C ARG A 7 -8.59 13.67 17.49
N LYS A 8 -7.29 13.85 17.35
CA LYS A 8 -6.60 15.09 17.76
C LYS A 8 -7.05 16.29 16.94
N ILE A 9 -7.14 16.14 15.62
CA ILE A 9 -7.60 17.21 14.71
C ILE A 9 -9.03 17.63 15.04
N LEU A 10 -9.90 16.68 15.34
CA LEU A 10 -11.31 16.93 15.69
C LEU A 10 -11.53 17.28 17.16
N CYS A 11 -10.46 17.35 17.98
CA CYS A 11 -10.53 17.57 19.41
C CYS A 11 -11.43 16.58 20.18
N ILE A 12 -11.46 15.33 19.71
CA ILE A 12 -12.28 14.25 20.31
C ILE A 12 -11.47 13.54 21.40
N SER A 13 -12.01 13.53 22.61
CA SER A 13 -11.46 12.80 23.77
C SER A 13 -12.07 11.40 23.88
N TYR A 14 -11.39 10.50 24.60
CA TYR A 14 -11.93 9.18 24.93
C TYR A 14 -13.24 9.26 25.74
N LYS A 15 -13.46 10.36 26.47
CA LYS A 15 -14.68 10.62 27.23
C LYS A 15 -15.92 10.80 26.34
N ASP A 16 -15.70 11.24 25.09
CA ASP A 16 -16.79 11.52 24.15
C ASP A 16 -17.39 10.23 23.55
N ARG A 17 -16.74 9.08 23.77
CA ARG A 17 -17.17 7.74 23.30
C ARG A 17 -17.57 7.68 21.83
N VAL A 18 -16.89 8.43 20.99
CA VAL A 18 -17.10 8.45 19.54
C VAL A 18 -16.42 7.25 18.88
N THR A 19 -17.13 6.50 18.07
CA THR A 19 -16.61 5.33 17.35
C THR A 19 -15.64 5.74 16.24
N ASN A 20 -14.81 4.81 15.77
CA ASN A 20 -13.91 5.07 14.65
C ASN A 20 -14.64 5.38 13.35
N GLU A 21 -15.81 4.76 13.13
CA GLU A 21 -16.66 5.02 11.97
C GLU A 21 -17.21 6.43 11.97
N GLU A 22 -17.67 6.92 13.11
CA GLU A 22 -18.11 8.31 13.27
C GLU A 22 -16.98 9.32 13.05
N VAL A 23 -15.77 9.00 13.52
CA VAL A 23 -14.57 9.83 13.27
C VAL A 23 -14.27 9.89 11.78
N ARG A 24 -14.30 8.76 11.08
CA ARG A 24 -14.11 8.71 9.62
C ARG A 24 -15.16 9.51 8.88
N ALA A 25 -16.42 9.39 9.27
CA ALA A 25 -17.52 10.15 8.67
C ALA A 25 -17.31 11.66 8.82
N LYS A 26 -16.90 12.13 9.99
CA LYS A 26 -16.60 13.55 10.25
C LYS A 26 -15.42 14.05 9.40
N ILE A 27 -14.38 13.26 9.25
CA ILE A 27 -13.22 13.59 8.40
C ILE A 27 -13.64 13.63 6.92
N GLN A 28 -14.46 12.70 6.45
CA GLN A 28 -14.97 12.72 5.09
C GLN A 28 -15.82 13.96 4.79
N GLN A 29 -16.63 14.40 5.75
CA GLN A 29 -17.40 15.63 5.62
C GLN A 29 -16.51 16.87 5.53
N ALA A 30 -15.40 16.90 6.28
CA ALA A 30 -14.51 18.05 6.34
C ALA A 30 -13.58 18.15 5.12
N ILE A 31 -13.04 17.03 4.65
CA ILE A 31 -11.96 16.99 3.63
C ILE A 31 -12.46 16.36 2.31
N GLY A 32 -13.56 15.62 2.35
CA GLY A 32 -14.04 14.80 1.24
C GLY A 32 -13.47 13.37 1.27
N PRO A 33 -13.79 12.55 0.26
CA PRO A 33 -13.33 11.16 0.20
C PRO A 33 -11.81 11.10 0.15
N HIS A 34 -11.22 10.37 1.08
CA HIS A 34 -9.77 10.17 1.18
C HIS A 34 -9.44 8.69 1.37
N GLU A 35 -8.25 8.32 0.95
CA GLU A 35 -7.77 6.96 1.12
C GLU A 35 -7.30 6.70 2.54
N ASP A 36 -7.45 5.45 2.98
CA ASP A 36 -6.86 5.01 4.24
C ASP A 36 -5.32 5.08 4.18
N LEU A 37 -4.70 5.43 5.31
CA LEU A 37 -3.25 5.58 5.40
C LEU A 37 -2.50 4.31 4.96
N LEU A 38 -3.00 3.14 5.35
CA LEU A 38 -2.39 1.86 4.96
C LEU A 38 -2.38 1.69 3.45
N THR A 39 -3.49 1.98 2.79
CA THR A 39 -3.62 1.93 1.32
C THR A 39 -2.64 2.88 0.63
N MET A 40 -2.49 4.09 1.15
CA MET A 40 -1.51 5.06 0.63
C MET A 40 -0.08 4.55 0.74
N VAL A 41 0.28 3.97 1.89
CA VAL A 41 1.62 3.41 2.14
C VAL A 41 1.91 2.24 1.21
N GLU A 42 0.97 1.32 1.04
CA GLU A 42 1.12 0.16 0.17
C GLU A 42 1.23 0.55 -1.30
N ARG A 43 0.43 1.52 -1.74
CA ARG A 43 0.54 2.07 -3.10
C ARG A 43 1.91 2.72 -3.33
N ARG A 44 2.40 3.51 -2.40
CA ARG A 44 3.74 4.10 -2.50
C ARG A 44 4.84 3.06 -2.52
N LYS A 45 4.70 1.98 -1.77
CA LYS A 45 5.63 0.84 -1.82
C LYS A 45 5.66 0.18 -3.20
N LEU A 46 4.52 0.00 -3.86
CA LEU A 46 4.47 -0.52 -5.23
C LEU A 46 5.10 0.44 -6.24
N GLN A 47 4.82 1.73 -6.12
CA GLN A 47 5.45 2.75 -6.97
C GLN A 47 6.97 2.76 -6.80
N TRP A 48 7.44 2.71 -5.56
CA TRP A 48 8.86 2.62 -5.24
C TRP A 48 9.50 1.34 -5.78
N CYS A 49 8.84 0.21 -5.64
CA CYS A 49 9.29 -1.07 -6.20
C CYS A 49 9.52 -0.96 -7.72
N GLY A 50 8.59 -0.35 -8.44
CA GLY A 50 8.74 -0.07 -9.87
C GLY A 50 9.93 0.84 -10.17
N HIS A 51 10.10 1.89 -9.40
CA HIS A 51 11.23 2.81 -9.56
C HIS A 51 12.58 2.12 -9.34
N VAL A 52 12.73 1.39 -8.24
CA VAL A 52 13.96 0.67 -7.91
C VAL A 52 14.29 -0.42 -8.92
N SER A 53 13.27 -1.15 -9.39
CA SER A 53 13.47 -2.23 -10.38
C SER A 53 13.94 -1.71 -11.73
N ARG A 54 13.61 -0.47 -12.10
CA ARG A 54 14.12 0.20 -13.31
C ARG A 54 15.50 0.82 -13.12
N SER A 55 15.94 1.04 -11.89
CA SER A 55 17.26 1.58 -11.61
C SER A 55 18.33 0.50 -11.73
N SER A 56 19.58 0.90 -11.93
CA SER A 56 20.74 0.02 -12.01
C SER A 56 21.63 0.13 -10.76
N GLY A 57 21.05 0.19 -9.59
CA GLY A 57 21.77 0.43 -8.35
C GLY A 57 21.76 -0.72 -7.36
N LEU A 58 22.48 -0.53 -6.26
CA LEU A 58 22.52 -1.47 -5.13
C LEU A 58 21.12 -1.77 -4.59
N ALA A 59 20.23 -0.80 -4.59
CA ALA A 59 18.85 -0.97 -4.15
C ALA A 59 18.11 -2.04 -4.96
N LYS A 60 18.31 -2.10 -6.28
CA LYS A 60 17.77 -3.16 -7.14
C LYS A 60 18.32 -4.53 -6.76
N THR A 61 19.62 -4.63 -6.54
CA THR A 61 20.28 -5.87 -6.12
C THR A 61 19.72 -6.37 -4.79
N ILE A 62 19.52 -5.49 -3.82
CA ILE A 62 18.96 -5.83 -2.51
C ILE A 62 17.50 -6.27 -2.64
N LEU A 63 16.72 -5.60 -3.48
CA LEU A 63 15.30 -5.92 -3.69
C LEU A 63 15.09 -7.28 -4.37
N GLN A 64 15.91 -7.59 -5.37
CA GLN A 64 15.76 -8.77 -6.22
C GLN A 64 16.69 -9.92 -5.84
N GLY A 65 17.77 -9.61 -5.13
CA GLY A 65 18.79 -10.57 -4.74
C GLY A 65 18.61 -11.14 -3.34
N THR A 66 19.47 -12.09 -3.02
CA THR A 66 19.66 -12.60 -1.68
C THR A 66 20.94 -12.03 -1.10
N VAL A 67 20.87 -11.45 0.08
CA VAL A 67 22.05 -10.99 0.81
C VAL A 67 22.72 -12.21 1.44
N ASN A 68 24.03 -12.31 1.30
CA ASN A 68 24.80 -13.36 1.96
C ASN A 68 24.69 -13.23 3.48
N GLY A 69 24.41 -14.34 4.15
CA GLY A 69 24.23 -14.41 5.59
C GLY A 69 22.93 -15.06 6.00
N GLY A 70 22.88 -15.61 7.20
CA GLY A 70 21.69 -16.21 7.79
C GLY A 70 20.85 -15.16 8.53
N ARG A 71 19.56 -15.36 8.55
CA ARG A 71 18.63 -14.58 9.37
C ARG A 71 18.66 -15.13 10.80
N SER A 72 18.69 -14.26 11.80
CA SER A 72 18.47 -14.66 13.19
C SER A 72 17.10 -15.35 13.37
N GLN A 73 17.00 -16.27 14.33
CA GLN A 73 15.73 -16.94 14.67
C GLN A 73 14.68 -15.88 15.03
N GLY A 74 13.51 -16.00 14.46
CA GLY A 74 12.39 -15.09 14.69
C GLY A 74 11.28 -15.32 13.66
N GLY A 75 10.16 -14.64 13.80
CA GLY A 75 8.90 -14.84 13.08
C GLY A 75 8.96 -15.18 11.58
N GLN A 76 7.82 -15.49 11.00
CA GLN A 76 7.69 -15.98 9.63
C GLN A 76 8.40 -15.10 8.60
N ARG A 77 9.08 -15.76 7.68
CA ARG A 77 9.83 -15.14 6.59
C ARG A 77 8.87 -14.56 5.54
N LYS A 78 8.56 -13.27 5.64
CA LYS A 78 7.81 -12.57 4.58
C LYS A 78 8.80 -11.93 3.61
N ARG A 79 8.84 -12.45 2.40
CA ARG A 79 9.64 -11.84 1.32
C ARG A 79 8.87 -10.69 0.68
N TRP A 80 9.59 -9.68 0.20
CA TRP A 80 9.03 -8.57 -0.55
C TRP A 80 8.24 -9.04 -1.79
N GLU A 81 8.75 -10.05 -2.48
CA GLU A 81 8.10 -10.70 -3.62
C GLU A 81 6.67 -11.17 -3.31
N ALA A 82 6.48 -11.76 -2.13
CA ALA A 82 5.16 -12.25 -1.73
C ALA A 82 4.16 -11.11 -1.58
N LYS A 83 4.58 -9.95 -1.09
CA LYS A 83 3.73 -8.76 -1.01
C LYS A 83 3.39 -8.22 -2.40
N VAL A 84 4.38 -8.09 -3.27
CA VAL A 84 4.16 -7.64 -4.66
C VAL A 84 3.21 -8.58 -5.39
N ARG A 85 3.41 -9.91 -5.26
CA ARG A 85 2.50 -10.91 -5.83
C ARG A 85 1.07 -10.75 -5.30
N LYS A 86 0.92 -10.57 -3.99
CA LYS A 86 -0.40 -10.37 -3.36
C LYS A 86 -1.10 -9.14 -3.91
N TRP A 87 -0.40 -8.02 -4.08
CA TRP A 87 -1.00 -6.76 -4.51
C TRP A 87 -1.26 -6.69 -6.01
N THR A 88 -0.39 -7.27 -6.81
CA THR A 88 -0.50 -7.23 -8.28
C THR A 88 -1.20 -8.44 -8.87
N SER A 89 -1.37 -9.53 -8.10
CA SER A 89 -1.85 -10.83 -8.57
C SER A 89 -1.01 -11.42 -9.72
N LEU A 90 0.23 -10.96 -9.87
CA LEU A 90 1.17 -11.41 -10.89
C LEU A 90 2.35 -12.15 -10.25
N GLU A 91 2.88 -13.14 -10.94
CA GLU A 91 4.16 -13.72 -10.59
C GLU A 91 5.28 -12.69 -10.68
N PHE A 92 6.30 -12.86 -9.85
CA PHE A 92 7.40 -11.90 -9.76
C PHE A 92 8.08 -11.62 -11.11
N GLY A 93 8.33 -12.65 -11.91
CA GLY A 93 8.92 -12.49 -13.25
C GLY A 93 8.04 -11.67 -14.21
N LYS A 94 6.72 -11.86 -14.15
CA LYS A 94 5.77 -11.07 -14.95
C LYS A 94 5.68 -9.63 -14.46
N SER A 95 5.72 -9.42 -13.15
CA SER A 95 5.73 -8.08 -12.58
C SER A 95 7.00 -7.31 -12.95
N GLN A 96 8.15 -7.96 -13.00
CA GLN A 96 9.41 -7.34 -13.44
C GLN A 96 9.33 -6.85 -14.90
N ARG A 97 8.78 -7.64 -15.81
CA ARG A 97 8.55 -7.22 -17.21
C ARG A 97 7.57 -6.05 -17.30
N ALA A 98 6.53 -6.04 -16.48
CA ALA A 98 5.57 -4.93 -16.42
C ALA A 98 6.22 -3.64 -15.90
N VAL A 99 7.18 -3.74 -14.99
CA VAL A 99 7.92 -2.60 -14.42
C VAL A 99 8.73 -1.85 -15.48
N GLU A 100 9.28 -2.53 -16.48
CA GLU A 100 10.09 -1.91 -17.54
C GLU A 100 9.30 -0.81 -18.27
N ASN A 101 8.00 -0.99 -18.41
CA ASN A 101 7.13 0.01 -19.00
C ASN A 101 6.40 0.80 -17.91
N ARG A 102 6.80 2.07 -17.71
CA ARG A 102 6.21 2.95 -16.68
C ARG A 102 4.69 3.09 -16.80
N GLY A 103 4.19 3.19 -18.01
CA GLY A 103 2.75 3.34 -18.25
C GLY A 103 1.96 2.08 -17.86
N LYS A 104 2.46 0.91 -18.22
CA LYS A 104 1.87 -0.38 -17.80
C LYS A 104 1.92 -0.55 -16.29
N TRP A 105 3.05 -0.26 -15.67
CA TRP A 105 3.21 -0.36 -14.23
C TRP A 105 2.27 0.58 -13.47
N ARG A 106 2.14 1.83 -13.92
CA ARG A 106 1.22 2.81 -13.33
C ARG A 106 -0.23 2.33 -13.38
N LYS A 107 -0.67 1.78 -14.51
CA LYS A 107 -2.01 1.20 -14.66
C LYS A 107 -2.21 -0.01 -13.76
N LEU A 108 -1.19 -0.85 -13.61
CA LEU A 108 -1.22 -2.03 -12.76
C LEU A 108 -1.32 -1.65 -11.27
N VAL A 109 -0.56 -0.64 -10.84
CA VAL A 109 -0.64 -0.11 -9.47
C VAL A 109 -2.04 0.46 -9.19
N ALA A 110 -2.63 1.18 -10.15
CA ALA A 110 -3.97 1.73 -10.00
C ALA A 110 -5.06 0.64 -9.91
N LYS A 111 -4.85 -0.51 -10.55
CA LYS A 111 -5.77 -1.66 -10.53
C LYS A 111 -5.46 -2.69 -9.44
N SER A 112 -4.38 -2.49 -8.69
CA SER A 112 -3.95 -3.46 -7.69
C SER A 112 -4.95 -3.59 -6.54
N SER A 113 -4.93 -4.74 -5.87
CA SER A 113 -5.78 -5.00 -4.70
C SER A 113 -5.50 -4.08 -3.50
N VAL A 114 -4.44 -3.29 -3.58
CA VAL A 114 -4.12 -2.24 -2.61
C VAL A 114 -5.15 -1.11 -2.67
N VAL A 115 -5.66 -0.79 -3.86
CA VAL A 115 -6.70 0.21 -4.03
C VAL A 115 -8.04 -0.41 -3.65
N PRO A 116 -8.76 0.10 -2.63
CA PRO A 116 -10.09 -0.37 -2.32
C PRO A 116 -10.96 -0.22 -3.58
N GLN A 117 -11.45 -1.32 -4.10
CA GLN A 117 -12.46 -1.25 -5.15
C GLN A 117 -13.68 -0.57 -4.53
N GLN A 118 -14.02 0.60 -5.02
CA GLN A 118 -15.31 1.19 -4.68
C GLN A 118 -16.37 0.16 -5.03
N PRO A 119 -17.28 -0.15 -4.10
CA PRO A 119 -18.42 -0.99 -4.45
C PRO A 119 -19.06 -0.35 -5.68
N SER A 120 -19.15 -1.11 -6.75
CA SER A 120 -19.87 -0.71 -7.94
C SER A 120 -21.20 -0.18 -7.46
N ARG A 121 -21.46 1.11 -7.68
CA ARG A 121 -22.81 1.64 -7.49
C ARG A 121 -23.69 0.78 -8.37
N LEU A 122 -24.47 -0.07 -7.73
CA LEU A 122 -25.61 -0.69 -8.37
C LEU A 122 -26.38 0.46 -8.98
N ARG A 123 -26.34 0.55 -10.29
CA ARG A 123 -27.27 1.42 -11.01
C ARG A 123 -28.62 0.72 -10.90
N ASP A 124 -29.40 1.23 -9.99
CA ASP A 124 -30.82 0.97 -10.03
C ASP A 124 -31.42 1.58 -11.31
#